data_fdf1975e60fa8bf605b445e8c2049055
#
_entry.id   fdf1975e60fa8bf605b445e8c2049055
#
_cell.length_a   1.000
_cell.length_b   1.000
_cell.length_c   1.000
_cell.angle_alpha   90.00
_cell.angle_beta   90.00
_cell.angle_gamma   90.00
#
_symmetry.space_group_name_H-M   'P 1'
#
loop_
_entity.id
_entity.type
_entity.pdbx_description
1 polymer ?
#
loop_
_entity_poly.entity_id
_entity_poly.type
_entity_poly.pdbx_seq_one_letter_code
_entity_poly.pdbx_strand_id
1 'polypeptide(L)'
;VTSGPLTVPRREALAADLVLVAVTAIWGSTFIVNRLALDTAPPLLFVLARFALAAAVLYLVARGRPTTPNLARDSATVGLLLAAGIGFQVVGQLFTTASKAAFVTGLSVPLTPVAGYLMTRKKPSKENLAGLVIAALGFAVLTWPRDAAAGFNTGDLLILVTAVSYAVLIVVVSETAASHDVRWYSFGQIVFAAAGVGVVRLALAPFLRGRGAFLEAEARPLVLDRTIVLSILWMALVATVVTFLAQTWAQARMPATHAAIMFALEPVFTALFAALFLGERMSRRDWTGACLVLAGILVSEVRGRD
;
A
#
# COMPACT_ATOMS: atom_id res chain seq x y z
N VAL A 1 -16.59 -24.23 2.06
CA VAL A 1 -17.63 -23.49 2.76
C VAL A 1 -18.00 -22.31 1.88
N THR A 2 -19.14 -22.36 1.20
CA THR A 2 -19.69 -21.29 0.39
C THR A 2 -20.23 -20.23 1.35
N SER A 3 -19.47 -19.17 1.56
CA SER A 3 -20.00 -17.97 2.23
C SER A 3 -21.07 -17.35 1.33
N GLY A 4 -22.33 -17.44 1.74
CA GLY A 4 -23.43 -16.71 1.13
C GLY A 4 -23.14 -15.18 1.17
N PRO A 5 -23.89 -14.37 0.37
CA PRO A 5 -23.65 -12.93 0.32
C PRO A 5 -23.76 -12.35 1.72
N LEU A 6 -22.70 -11.63 2.15
CA LEU A 6 -22.68 -10.92 3.42
C LEU A 6 -23.80 -9.88 3.40
N THR A 7 -24.91 -10.13 4.09
CA THR A 7 -26.00 -9.14 4.25
C THR A 7 -25.59 -8.11 5.29
N VAL A 8 -24.63 -7.25 4.93
CA VAL A 8 -24.20 -6.14 5.79
C VAL A 8 -25.28 -5.05 5.76
N PRO A 9 -25.75 -4.55 6.93
CA PRO A 9 -26.70 -3.45 6.97
C PRO A 9 -26.18 -2.24 6.19
N ARG A 10 -27.06 -1.56 5.41
CA ARG A 10 -26.68 -0.42 4.56
C ARG A 10 -25.87 0.67 5.29
N ARG A 11 -26.19 0.91 6.57
CA ARG A 11 -25.45 1.87 7.41
C ARG A 11 -24.02 1.43 7.68
N GLU A 12 -23.80 0.15 7.93
CA GLU A 12 -22.45 -0.39 8.15
C GLU A 12 -21.63 -0.41 6.86
N ALA A 13 -22.25 -0.72 5.71
CA ALA A 13 -21.60 -0.65 4.42
C ALA A 13 -21.12 0.78 4.11
N LEU A 14 -21.99 1.78 4.30
CA LEU A 14 -21.62 3.19 4.11
C LEU A 14 -20.51 3.62 5.08
N ALA A 15 -20.58 3.17 6.34
CA ALA A 15 -19.52 3.47 7.31
C ALA A 15 -18.18 2.85 6.89
N ALA A 16 -18.18 1.62 6.37
CA ALA A 16 -16.98 0.97 5.87
C ALA A 16 -16.36 1.70 4.66
N ASP A 17 -17.19 2.19 3.74
CA ASP A 17 -16.77 3.02 2.60
C ASP A 17 -16.09 4.31 3.08
N LEU A 18 -16.74 5.06 3.97
CA LEU A 18 -16.19 6.31 4.51
C LEU A 18 -14.89 6.08 5.29
N VAL A 19 -14.80 4.99 6.03
CA VAL A 19 -13.60 4.59 6.74
C VAL A 19 -12.45 4.33 5.76
N LEU A 20 -12.68 3.60 4.66
CA LEU A 20 -11.64 3.35 3.66
C LEU A 20 -11.23 4.62 2.92
N VAL A 21 -12.16 5.54 2.62
CA VAL A 21 -11.80 6.86 2.06
C VAL A 21 -10.88 7.63 3.01
N ALA A 22 -11.18 7.64 4.31
CA ALA A 22 -10.32 8.29 5.31
C ALA A 22 -8.94 7.61 5.41
N VAL A 23 -8.90 6.27 5.41
CA VAL A 23 -7.66 5.48 5.37
C VAL A 23 -6.83 5.85 4.15
N THR A 24 -7.46 5.94 2.99
CA THR A 24 -6.82 6.26 1.71
C THR A 24 -6.23 7.68 1.71
N ALA A 25 -6.95 8.66 2.29
CA ALA A 25 -6.42 10.01 2.45
C ALA A 25 -5.17 10.03 3.38
N ILE A 26 -5.21 9.29 4.49
CA ILE A 26 -4.05 9.15 5.38
C ILE A 26 -2.88 8.51 4.64
N TRP A 27 -3.12 7.42 3.88
CA TRP A 27 -2.06 6.76 3.12
C TRP A 27 -1.50 7.63 2.00
N GLY A 28 -2.34 8.44 1.33
CA GLY A 28 -1.86 9.44 0.39
C GLY A 28 -0.82 10.39 0.99
N SER A 29 -0.97 10.74 2.27
CA SER A 29 0.02 11.56 2.99
C SER A 29 1.35 10.85 3.23
N THR A 30 1.36 9.50 3.27
CA THR A 30 2.57 8.73 3.57
C THR A 30 3.65 8.86 2.51
N PHE A 31 3.26 9.07 1.24
CA PHE A 31 4.22 9.33 0.15
C PHE A 31 5.01 10.61 0.38
N ILE A 32 4.34 11.64 0.92
CA ILE A 32 4.96 12.92 1.25
C ILE A 32 5.91 12.76 2.44
N VAL A 33 5.42 12.10 3.51
CA VAL A 33 6.22 11.87 4.72
C VAL A 33 7.43 10.99 4.42
N ASN A 34 7.27 9.93 3.61
CA ASN A 34 8.39 9.13 3.13
C ASN A 34 9.40 10.01 2.38
N ARG A 35 8.94 10.85 1.44
CA ARG A 35 9.84 11.71 0.66
C ARG A 35 10.69 12.60 1.56
N LEU A 36 10.07 13.23 2.56
CA LEU A 36 10.77 14.08 3.53
C LEU A 36 11.74 13.29 4.42
N ALA A 37 11.35 12.08 4.85
CA ALA A 37 12.20 11.26 5.71
C ALA A 37 13.38 10.65 4.95
N LEU A 38 13.21 10.23 3.70
CA LEU A 38 14.23 9.55 2.89
C LEU A 38 15.39 10.45 2.48
N ASP A 39 15.26 11.76 2.62
CA ASP A 39 16.38 12.68 2.39
C ASP A 39 17.51 12.45 3.41
N THR A 40 17.19 12.01 4.62
CA THR A 40 18.17 11.84 5.71
C THR A 40 18.14 10.45 6.37
N ALA A 41 17.00 9.77 6.41
CA ALA A 41 16.85 8.49 7.08
C ALA A 41 17.16 7.29 6.16
N PRO A 42 17.75 6.21 6.71
CA PRO A 42 17.91 4.96 5.97
C PRO A 42 16.53 4.31 5.72
N PRO A 43 16.20 3.97 4.44
CA PRO A 43 14.85 3.58 4.03
C PRO A 43 14.23 2.43 4.83
N LEU A 44 14.92 1.29 4.87
CA LEU A 44 14.39 0.09 5.55
C LEU A 44 14.41 0.21 7.07
N LEU A 45 15.42 0.92 7.61
CA LEU A 45 15.48 1.15 9.06
C LEU A 45 14.35 2.09 9.52
N PHE A 46 14.01 3.10 8.72
CA PHE A 46 12.85 3.96 8.95
C PHE A 46 11.54 3.17 8.96
N VAL A 47 11.34 2.29 7.97
CA VAL A 47 10.17 1.39 7.92
C VAL A 47 10.15 0.45 9.11
N LEU A 48 11.29 -0.11 9.50
CA LEU A 48 11.40 -1.00 10.67
C LEU A 48 11.03 -0.27 11.96
N ALA A 49 11.55 0.95 12.17
CA ALA A 49 11.21 1.79 13.34
C ALA A 49 9.70 2.08 13.41
N ARG A 50 9.09 2.44 12.27
CA ARG A 50 7.64 2.63 12.12
C ARG A 50 6.87 1.39 12.54
N PHE A 51 7.21 0.23 12.00
CA PHE A 51 6.49 -1.02 12.29
C PHE A 51 6.73 -1.53 13.70
N ALA A 52 7.94 -1.39 14.24
CA ALA A 52 8.24 -1.77 15.61
C ALA A 52 7.40 -0.96 16.62
N LEU A 53 7.32 0.36 16.44
CA LEU A 53 6.47 1.22 17.27
C LEU A 53 4.99 0.87 17.11
N ALA A 54 4.52 0.68 15.87
CA ALA A 54 3.13 0.29 15.60
C ALA A 54 2.77 -1.07 16.21
N ALA A 55 3.67 -2.07 16.12
CA ALA A 55 3.48 -3.38 16.73
C ALA A 55 3.37 -3.29 18.26
N ALA A 56 4.23 -2.48 18.89
CA ALA A 56 4.16 -2.25 20.34
C ALA A 56 2.81 -1.66 20.76
N VAL A 57 2.32 -0.65 20.04
CA VAL A 57 1.01 -0.04 20.32
C VAL A 57 -0.13 -1.01 20.04
N LEU A 58 -0.11 -1.73 18.91
CA LEU A 58 -1.15 -2.72 18.59
C LEU A 58 -1.20 -3.86 19.60
N TYR A 59 -0.06 -4.29 20.14
CA TYR A 59 -0.01 -5.27 21.23
C TYR A 59 -0.74 -4.77 22.48
N LEU A 60 -0.58 -3.51 22.84
CA LEU A 60 -1.29 -2.90 23.98
C LEU A 60 -2.80 -2.75 23.72
N VAL A 61 -3.19 -2.56 22.45
CA VAL A 61 -4.61 -2.49 22.03
C VAL A 61 -5.25 -3.89 21.94
N ALA A 62 -4.48 -4.91 21.55
CA ALA A 62 -4.92 -6.29 21.41
C ALA A 62 -5.10 -6.93 22.79
N ARG A 63 -6.35 -6.97 23.27
CA ARG A 63 -6.68 -7.54 24.59
C ARG A 63 -7.21 -8.97 24.46
N GLY A 64 -7.01 -9.77 25.49
CA GLY A 64 -7.44 -11.17 25.53
C GLY A 64 -6.44 -12.10 24.83
N ARG A 65 -6.83 -13.36 24.61
CA ARG A 65 -6.01 -14.35 23.90
C ARG A 65 -6.44 -14.48 22.45
N PRO A 66 -5.50 -14.61 21.51
CA PRO A 66 -5.85 -14.93 20.13
C PRO A 66 -6.46 -16.34 20.10
N THR A 67 -7.71 -16.45 19.71
CA THR A 67 -8.47 -17.72 19.79
C THR A 67 -8.81 -18.32 18.45
N THR A 68 -8.59 -17.59 17.36
CA THR A 68 -8.98 -18.03 16.02
C THR A 68 -7.94 -18.93 15.39
N PRO A 69 -8.32 -20.11 14.82
CA PRO A 69 -7.44 -20.96 14.05
C PRO A 69 -6.83 -20.17 12.88
N ASN A 70 -5.63 -20.53 12.46
CA ASN A 70 -4.90 -19.94 11.32
C ASN A 70 -4.54 -18.45 11.45
N LEU A 71 -4.82 -17.76 12.55
CA LEU A 71 -4.47 -16.36 12.74
C LEU A 71 -3.01 -16.05 12.40
N ALA A 72 -2.06 -16.86 12.92
CA ALA A 72 -0.64 -16.67 12.68
C ALA A 72 -0.28 -16.83 11.19
N ARG A 73 -0.83 -17.84 10.52
CA ARG A 73 -0.61 -18.09 9.09
C ARG A 73 -1.13 -16.95 8.23
N ASP A 74 -2.38 -16.53 8.46
CA ASP A 74 -3.02 -15.52 7.65
C ASP A 74 -2.38 -14.14 7.89
N SER A 75 -2.06 -13.82 9.15
CA SER A 75 -1.30 -12.63 9.50
C SER A 75 0.12 -12.62 8.92
N ALA A 76 0.80 -13.78 8.90
CA ALA A 76 2.12 -13.89 8.30
C ALA A 76 2.06 -13.68 6.80
N THR A 77 1.09 -14.26 6.10
CA THR A 77 0.91 -14.07 4.67
C THR A 77 0.73 -12.59 4.33
N VAL A 78 -0.20 -11.91 5.02
CA VAL A 78 -0.44 -10.48 4.79
C VAL A 78 0.75 -9.64 5.21
N GLY A 79 1.37 -9.94 6.36
CA GLY A 79 2.52 -9.20 6.88
C GLY A 79 3.74 -9.29 5.95
N LEU A 80 4.02 -10.45 5.37
CA LEU A 80 5.13 -10.61 4.41
C LEU A 80 4.83 -9.91 3.07
N LEU A 81 3.58 -9.97 2.58
CA LEU A 81 3.16 -9.19 1.40
C LEU A 81 3.28 -7.68 1.67
N LEU A 82 2.92 -7.24 2.87
CA LEU A 82 3.07 -5.86 3.31
C LEU A 82 4.54 -5.45 3.39
N ALA A 83 5.41 -6.31 3.94
CA ALA A 83 6.85 -6.06 4.01
C ALA A 83 7.45 -5.90 2.61
N ALA A 84 7.10 -6.78 1.67
CA ALA A 84 7.51 -6.68 0.28
C ALA A 84 6.97 -5.37 -0.35
N GLY A 85 5.65 -5.13 -0.25
CA GLY A 85 5.01 -3.94 -0.80
C GLY A 85 5.66 -2.65 -0.31
N ILE A 86 5.71 -2.42 1.00
CA ILE A 86 6.29 -1.19 1.56
C ILE A 86 7.80 -1.12 1.36
N GLY A 87 8.51 -2.25 1.46
CA GLY A 87 9.95 -2.28 1.23
C GLY A 87 10.31 -1.80 -0.17
N PHE A 88 9.69 -2.39 -1.19
CA PHE A 88 9.90 -1.97 -2.58
C PHE A 88 9.38 -0.55 -2.86
N GLN A 89 8.28 -0.13 -2.23
CA GLN A 89 7.74 1.21 -2.37
C GLN A 89 8.71 2.28 -1.85
N VAL A 90 9.23 2.10 -0.64
CA VAL A 90 10.13 3.07 -0.01
C VAL A 90 11.46 3.14 -0.75
N VAL A 91 12.02 1.99 -1.17
CA VAL A 91 13.23 1.97 -2.00
C VAL A 91 12.97 2.59 -3.36
N GLY A 92 11.84 2.29 -3.99
CA GLY A 92 11.44 2.86 -5.27
C GLY A 92 11.30 4.39 -5.22
N GLN A 93 10.80 4.94 -4.12
CA GLN A 93 10.67 6.39 -3.92
C GLN A 93 12.01 7.15 -3.87
N LEU A 94 13.15 6.48 -3.68
CA LEU A 94 14.47 7.11 -3.86
C LEU A 94 14.74 7.55 -5.30
N PHE A 95 14.05 6.97 -6.27
CA PHE A 95 14.32 7.12 -7.70
C PHE A 95 13.16 7.76 -8.47
N THR A 96 12.04 8.08 -7.81
CA THR A 96 10.85 8.63 -8.46
C THR A 96 10.15 9.66 -7.56
N THR A 97 9.18 10.42 -8.11
CA THR A 97 8.40 11.40 -7.34
C THR A 97 7.30 10.73 -6.50
N ALA A 98 6.81 11.43 -5.46
CA ALA A 98 5.73 10.93 -4.62
C ALA A 98 4.45 10.67 -5.43
N SER A 99 4.08 11.62 -6.30
CA SER A 99 2.90 11.47 -7.16
C SER A 99 3.02 10.29 -8.13
N LYS A 100 4.17 10.13 -8.82
CA LYS A 100 4.37 9.02 -9.75
C LYS A 100 4.35 7.67 -9.00
N ALA A 101 4.99 7.59 -7.84
CA ALA A 101 4.97 6.40 -7.00
C ALA A 101 3.53 6.01 -6.61
N ALA A 102 2.69 6.96 -6.21
CA ALA A 102 1.30 6.70 -5.85
C ALA A 102 0.47 6.20 -7.05
N PHE A 103 0.63 6.81 -8.25
CA PHE A 103 -0.08 6.34 -9.44
C PHE A 103 0.34 4.93 -9.87
N VAL A 104 1.64 4.60 -9.79
CA VAL A 104 2.12 3.23 -10.07
C VAL A 104 1.61 2.24 -9.03
N THR A 105 1.62 2.60 -7.74
CA THR A 105 1.02 1.78 -6.67
C THR A 105 -0.47 1.56 -6.92
N GLY A 106 -1.19 2.56 -7.45
CA GLY A 106 -2.61 2.48 -7.80
C GLY A 106 -2.93 1.39 -8.83
N LEU A 107 -1.96 0.88 -9.59
CA LEU A 107 -2.15 -0.30 -10.46
C LEU A 107 -2.51 -1.56 -9.66
N SER A 108 -2.32 -1.58 -8.34
CA SER A 108 -2.81 -2.67 -7.48
C SER A 108 -4.31 -2.88 -7.65
N VAL A 109 -5.08 -1.81 -7.91
CA VAL A 109 -6.54 -1.87 -8.05
C VAL A 109 -6.96 -2.71 -9.26
N PRO A 110 -6.59 -2.39 -10.51
CA PRO A 110 -6.94 -3.22 -11.66
C PRO A 110 -6.26 -4.60 -11.65
N LEU A 111 -5.15 -4.76 -10.89
CA LEU A 111 -4.51 -6.06 -10.69
C LEU A 111 -5.25 -6.94 -9.67
N THR A 112 -6.06 -6.36 -8.76
CA THR A 112 -6.79 -7.12 -7.71
C THR A 112 -7.72 -8.21 -8.31
N PRO A 113 -8.54 -7.97 -9.34
CA PRO A 113 -9.34 -9.03 -9.96
C PRO A 113 -8.50 -10.16 -10.57
N VAL A 114 -7.32 -9.83 -11.12
CA VAL A 114 -6.38 -10.83 -11.66
C VAL A 114 -5.79 -11.68 -10.54
N ALA A 115 -5.34 -11.05 -9.44
CA ALA A 115 -4.89 -11.74 -8.25
C ALA A 115 -5.99 -12.64 -7.66
N GLY A 116 -7.21 -12.11 -7.57
CA GLY A 116 -8.40 -12.87 -7.15
C GLY A 116 -8.63 -14.12 -8.01
N TYR A 117 -8.54 -14.00 -9.33
CA TYR A 117 -8.66 -15.13 -10.24
C TYR A 117 -7.58 -16.21 -10.01
N LEU A 118 -6.34 -15.80 -9.85
CA LEU A 118 -5.24 -16.73 -9.60
C LEU A 118 -5.43 -17.52 -8.30
N MET A 119 -6.02 -16.89 -7.28
CA MET A 119 -6.24 -17.48 -5.97
C MET A 119 -7.56 -18.28 -5.89
N THR A 120 -8.64 -17.79 -6.46
CA THR A 120 -9.99 -18.35 -6.31
C THR A 120 -10.51 -19.05 -7.57
N ARG A 121 -9.79 -18.92 -8.71
CA ARG A 121 -10.18 -19.42 -10.03
C ARG A 121 -11.47 -18.81 -10.60
N LYS A 122 -12.02 -17.79 -9.98
CA LYS A 122 -13.13 -17.01 -10.53
C LYS A 122 -12.60 -16.07 -11.62
N LYS A 123 -13.09 -16.21 -12.86
CA LYS A 123 -12.63 -15.40 -14.00
C LYS A 123 -12.95 -13.91 -13.80
N PRO A 124 -11.98 -13.01 -14.05
CA PRO A 124 -12.28 -11.59 -14.05
C PRO A 124 -13.28 -11.24 -15.14
N SER A 125 -14.10 -10.23 -14.91
CA SER A 125 -15.07 -9.74 -15.90
C SER A 125 -14.35 -9.07 -17.07
N LYS A 126 -15.08 -8.86 -18.18
CA LYS A 126 -14.54 -8.12 -19.34
C LYS A 126 -14.22 -6.67 -18.98
N GLU A 127 -15.00 -6.09 -18.08
CA GLU A 127 -14.81 -4.75 -17.54
C GLU A 127 -13.51 -4.66 -16.71
N ASN A 128 -13.22 -5.67 -15.89
CA ASN A 128 -11.95 -5.74 -15.17
C ASN A 128 -10.75 -5.76 -16.13
N LEU A 129 -10.83 -6.57 -17.19
CA LEU A 129 -9.76 -6.64 -18.20
C LEU A 129 -9.63 -5.33 -18.99
N ALA A 130 -10.75 -4.71 -19.38
CA ALA A 130 -10.74 -3.42 -20.06
C ALA A 130 -10.15 -2.32 -19.16
N GLY A 131 -10.54 -2.28 -17.89
CA GLY A 131 -9.98 -1.37 -16.89
C GLY A 131 -8.49 -1.54 -16.71
N LEU A 132 -8.00 -2.79 -16.64
CA LEU A 132 -6.57 -3.09 -16.57
C LEU A 132 -5.81 -2.54 -17.79
N VAL A 133 -6.34 -2.73 -19.00
CA VAL A 133 -5.70 -2.22 -20.23
C VAL A 133 -5.67 -0.68 -20.23
N ILE A 134 -6.77 -0.03 -19.88
CA ILE A 134 -6.82 1.45 -19.82
C ILE A 134 -5.85 1.99 -18.77
N ALA A 135 -5.81 1.38 -17.58
CA ALA A 135 -4.87 1.75 -16.51
C ALA A 135 -3.41 1.54 -16.93
N ALA A 136 -3.10 0.43 -17.63
CA ALA A 136 -1.77 0.17 -18.16
C ALA A 136 -1.33 1.21 -19.22
N LEU A 137 -2.26 1.63 -20.09
CA LEU A 137 -2.01 2.73 -21.05
C LEU A 137 -1.75 4.05 -20.32
N GLY A 138 -2.53 4.37 -19.29
CA GLY A 138 -2.32 5.55 -18.44
C GLY A 138 -0.95 5.52 -17.75
N PHE A 139 -0.57 4.37 -17.22
CA PHE A 139 0.76 4.16 -16.65
C PHE A 139 1.86 4.35 -17.70
N ALA A 140 1.70 3.79 -18.89
CA ALA A 140 2.65 3.99 -20.00
C ALA A 140 2.80 5.48 -20.34
N VAL A 141 1.70 6.25 -20.38
CA VAL A 141 1.75 7.71 -20.61
C VAL A 141 2.49 8.42 -19.49
N LEU A 142 2.29 8.05 -18.22
CA LEU A 142 3.01 8.64 -17.08
C LEU A 142 4.52 8.38 -17.12
N THR A 143 4.91 7.17 -17.51
CA THR A 143 6.29 6.69 -17.43
C THR A 143 7.07 6.84 -18.72
N TRP A 144 6.42 7.21 -19.85
CA TRP A 144 7.07 7.37 -21.15
C TRP A 144 8.20 8.42 -21.10
N PRO A 145 9.36 8.16 -21.67
CA PRO A 145 10.49 9.09 -21.65
C PRO A 145 10.11 10.47 -22.22
N ARG A 146 10.46 11.54 -21.54
CA ARG A 146 10.43 12.92 -22.05
C ARG A 146 11.76 13.29 -22.66
N ASP A 147 12.79 12.75 -22.06
CA ASP A 147 14.18 12.74 -22.40
C ASP A 147 14.79 11.47 -21.80
N ALA A 148 16.02 11.13 -22.12
CA ALA A 148 16.66 9.89 -21.66
C ALA A 148 16.69 9.73 -20.13
N ALA A 149 16.56 10.83 -19.37
CA ALA A 149 16.61 10.85 -17.90
C ALA A 149 15.21 10.72 -17.25
N ALA A 150 14.13 11.05 -17.97
CA ALA A 150 12.77 11.16 -17.39
C ALA A 150 11.87 9.93 -17.65
N GLY A 151 12.40 8.88 -18.26
CA GLY A 151 11.66 7.67 -18.64
C GLY A 151 11.32 6.71 -17.51
N PHE A 152 10.99 5.50 -17.90
CA PHE A 152 10.83 4.37 -16.99
C PHE A 152 12.18 4.08 -16.31
N ASN A 153 12.18 4.04 -15.00
CA ASN A 153 13.39 3.87 -14.21
C ASN A 153 13.27 2.72 -13.20
N THR A 154 14.38 2.41 -12.52
CA THR A 154 14.41 1.34 -11.51
C THR A 154 13.38 1.56 -10.39
N GLY A 155 13.11 2.82 -10.01
CA GLY A 155 12.09 3.14 -9.02
C GLY A 155 10.69 2.71 -9.45
N ASP A 156 10.33 2.97 -10.70
CA ASP A 156 9.03 2.59 -11.26
C ASP A 156 8.85 1.06 -11.26
N LEU A 157 9.91 0.30 -11.59
CA LEU A 157 9.90 -1.16 -11.54
C LEU A 157 9.71 -1.68 -10.11
N LEU A 158 10.41 -1.10 -9.14
CA LEU A 158 10.25 -1.47 -7.73
C LEU A 158 8.83 -1.20 -7.23
N ILE A 159 8.27 -0.05 -7.60
CA ILE A 159 6.88 0.29 -7.22
C ILE A 159 5.85 -0.58 -7.96
N LEU A 160 6.16 -1.06 -9.16
CA LEU A 160 5.29 -2.05 -9.82
C LEU A 160 5.24 -3.37 -9.03
N VAL A 161 6.37 -3.82 -8.45
CA VAL A 161 6.37 -4.96 -7.51
C VAL A 161 5.49 -4.67 -6.28
N THR A 162 5.52 -3.44 -5.78
CA THR A 162 4.60 -2.98 -4.71
C THR A 162 3.14 -3.14 -5.14
N ALA A 163 2.78 -2.70 -6.36
CA ALA A 163 1.41 -2.80 -6.87
C ALA A 163 0.92 -4.26 -6.95
N VAL A 164 1.77 -5.18 -7.41
CA VAL A 164 1.46 -6.62 -7.43
C VAL A 164 1.28 -7.16 -6.01
N SER A 165 2.19 -6.81 -5.09
CA SER A 165 2.13 -7.25 -3.69
C SER A 165 0.83 -6.78 -3.02
N TYR A 166 0.43 -5.53 -3.25
CA TYR A 166 -0.80 -4.98 -2.69
C TYR A 166 -2.06 -5.54 -3.34
N ALA A 167 -2.04 -5.85 -4.63
CA ALA A 167 -3.16 -6.55 -5.27
C ALA A 167 -3.46 -7.90 -4.60
N VAL A 168 -2.42 -8.69 -4.34
CA VAL A 168 -2.55 -9.97 -3.62
C VAL A 168 -2.96 -9.73 -2.17
N LEU A 169 -2.35 -8.75 -1.48
CA LEU A 169 -2.68 -8.39 -0.10
C LEU A 169 -4.16 -8.02 0.06
N ILE A 170 -4.71 -7.19 -0.83
CA ILE A 170 -6.13 -6.78 -0.80
C ILE A 170 -7.03 -8.01 -0.86
N VAL A 171 -6.74 -8.96 -1.74
CA VAL A 171 -7.51 -10.21 -1.85
C VAL A 171 -7.42 -11.03 -0.56
N VAL A 172 -6.19 -11.28 -0.06
CA VAL A 172 -5.99 -12.09 1.16
C VAL A 172 -6.70 -11.48 2.36
N VAL A 173 -6.57 -10.16 2.56
CA VAL A 173 -7.25 -9.48 3.69
C VAL A 173 -8.77 -9.61 3.57
N SER A 174 -9.35 -9.39 2.40
CA SER A 174 -10.81 -9.50 2.21
C SER A 174 -11.34 -10.93 2.41
N GLU A 175 -10.54 -11.95 2.11
CA GLU A 175 -10.93 -13.35 2.30
C GLU A 175 -10.77 -13.83 3.76
N THR A 176 -9.84 -13.24 4.53
CA THR A 176 -9.46 -13.77 5.84
C THR A 176 -9.85 -12.88 7.02
N ALA A 177 -9.97 -11.55 6.84
CA ALA A 177 -10.19 -10.61 7.94
C ALA A 177 -11.45 -10.88 8.75
N ALA A 178 -12.55 -11.30 8.12
CA ALA A 178 -13.81 -11.60 8.80
C ALA A 178 -13.72 -12.80 9.76
N SER A 179 -12.71 -13.65 9.62
CA SER A 179 -12.50 -14.85 10.45
C SER A 179 -11.72 -14.57 11.73
N HIS A 180 -11.19 -13.35 11.90
CA HIS A 180 -10.27 -13.02 12.99
C HIS A 180 -10.71 -11.79 13.79
N ASP A 181 -10.25 -11.69 15.05
CA ASP A 181 -10.35 -10.43 15.81
C ASP A 181 -9.47 -9.37 15.13
N VAL A 182 -10.07 -8.23 14.80
CA VAL A 182 -9.42 -7.13 14.06
C VAL A 182 -8.12 -6.69 14.71
N ARG A 183 -8.06 -6.67 16.03
CA ARG A 183 -6.88 -6.18 16.79
C ARG A 183 -5.72 -7.17 16.68
N TRP A 184 -5.99 -8.46 16.93
CA TRP A 184 -4.97 -9.50 16.84
C TRP A 184 -4.50 -9.74 15.40
N TYR A 185 -5.42 -9.65 14.43
CA TYR A 185 -5.06 -9.77 13.03
C TYR A 185 -4.18 -8.59 12.56
N SER A 186 -4.56 -7.35 12.91
CA SER A 186 -3.74 -6.16 12.60
C SER A 186 -2.39 -6.20 13.31
N PHE A 187 -2.33 -6.62 14.58
CA PHE A 187 -1.07 -6.82 15.30
C PHE A 187 -0.17 -7.82 14.56
N GLY A 188 -0.70 -9.00 14.22
CA GLY A 188 0.04 -10.05 13.53
C GLY A 188 0.59 -9.57 12.17
N GLN A 189 -0.22 -8.90 11.36
CA GLN A 189 0.24 -8.31 10.08
C GLN A 189 1.48 -7.42 10.27
N ILE A 190 1.43 -6.51 11.25
CA ILE A 190 2.52 -5.56 11.48
C ILE A 190 3.76 -6.23 12.08
N VAL A 191 3.61 -7.21 12.96
CA VAL A 191 4.74 -7.99 13.51
C VAL A 191 5.46 -8.74 12.39
N PHE A 192 4.72 -9.45 11.53
CA PHE A 192 5.34 -10.18 10.42
C PHE A 192 5.91 -9.25 9.36
N ALA A 193 5.30 -8.06 9.15
CA ALA A 193 5.88 -7.04 8.28
C ALA A 193 7.20 -6.50 8.86
N ALA A 194 7.24 -6.18 10.14
CA ALA A 194 8.46 -5.76 10.82
C ALA A 194 9.55 -6.83 10.74
N ALA A 195 9.19 -8.10 11.01
CA ALA A 195 10.12 -9.22 10.90
C ALA A 195 10.67 -9.38 9.48
N GLY A 196 9.80 -9.32 8.45
CA GLY A 196 10.21 -9.41 7.05
C GLY A 196 11.18 -8.30 6.64
N VAL A 197 10.87 -7.04 6.97
CA VAL A 197 11.78 -5.91 6.71
C VAL A 197 13.07 -6.06 7.51
N GLY A 198 13.00 -6.48 8.77
CA GLY A 198 14.16 -6.72 9.62
C GLY A 198 15.10 -7.78 9.05
N VAL A 199 14.55 -8.91 8.58
CA VAL A 199 15.35 -9.99 7.94
C VAL A 199 16.03 -9.47 6.68
N VAL A 200 15.32 -8.74 5.82
CA VAL A 200 15.92 -8.14 4.61
C VAL A 200 17.02 -7.16 4.99
N ARG A 201 16.79 -6.29 5.97
CA ARG A 201 17.80 -5.32 6.45
C ARG A 201 19.05 -6.01 7.01
N LEU A 202 18.87 -7.10 7.77
CA LEU A 202 19.99 -7.89 8.31
C LEU A 202 20.76 -8.60 7.18
N ALA A 203 20.05 -9.17 6.20
CA ALA A 203 20.69 -9.81 5.05
C ALA A 203 21.49 -8.81 4.19
N LEU A 204 21.07 -7.55 4.15
CA LEU A 204 21.78 -6.47 3.45
C LEU A 204 22.97 -5.91 4.24
N ALA A 205 23.07 -6.16 5.55
CA ALA A 205 24.11 -5.58 6.40
C ALA A 205 25.54 -5.78 5.88
N PRO A 206 25.95 -6.96 5.32
CA PRO A 206 27.29 -7.15 4.76
C PRO A 206 27.57 -6.28 3.52
N PHE A 207 26.51 -5.87 2.82
CA PHE A 207 26.58 -5.15 1.54
C PHE A 207 26.51 -3.63 1.70
N LEU A 208 26.23 -3.10 2.89
CA LEU A 208 26.03 -1.65 3.13
C LEU A 208 27.29 -0.81 2.89
N ARG A 209 28.47 -1.43 2.76
CA ARG A 209 29.69 -0.75 2.33
C ARG A 209 29.84 -0.71 0.81
N GLY A 210 28.88 -1.30 0.07
CA GLY A 210 28.83 -1.30 -1.38
C GLY A 210 28.49 0.08 -1.94
N ARG A 211 28.61 0.20 -3.28
CA ARG A 211 28.24 1.42 -4.02
C ARG A 211 26.81 1.30 -4.55
N GLY A 212 26.16 2.43 -4.69
CA GLY A 212 24.83 2.53 -5.27
C GLY A 212 23.87 3.30 -4.38
N ALA A 213 23.00 4.09 -4.98
CA ALA A 213 22.15 5.06 -4.28
C ALA A 213 21.33 4.45 -3.13
N PHE A 214 20.82 3.23 -3.30
CA PHE A 214 20.08 2.54 -2.23
C PHE A 214 21.00 2.12 -1.08
N LEU A 215 22.14 1.47 -1.37
CA LEU A 215 23.05 1.01 -0.31
C LEU A 215 23.64 2.19 0.47
N GLU A 216 23.99 3.26 -0.23
CA GLU A 216 24.46 4.51 0.38
C GLU A 216 23.38 5.16 1.26
N ALA A 217 22.12 5.19 0.81
CA ALA A 217 21.00 5.68 1.61
C ALA A 217 20.77 4.80 2.84
N GLU A 218 20.79 3.47 2.70
CA GLU A 218 20.53 2.53 3.78
C GLU A 218 21.71 2.45 4.79
N ALA A 219 22.92 2.82 4.38
CA ALA A 219 24.09 2.88 5.25
C ALA A 219 24.15 4.13 6.15
N ARG A 220 23.27 5.11 5.90
CA ARG A 220 23.21 6.32 6.72
C ARG A 220 22.85 5.99 8.18
N PRO A 221 23.33 6.75 9.16
CA PRO A 221 22.84 6.66 10.52
C PRO A 221 21.41 7.17 10.61
N LEU A 222 20.57 6.52 11.42
CA LEU A 222 19.26 7.06 11.75
C LEU A 222 19.41 8.15 12.81
N VAL A 223 19.37 9.41 12.38
CA VAL A 223 19.42 10.56 13.29
C VAL A 223 17.99 10.93 13.67
N LEU A 224 17.69 10.85 14.97
CA LEU A 224 16.35 11.16 15.51
C LEU A 224 16.20 12.68 15.73
N ASP A 225 16.21 13.45 14.65
CA ASP A 225 15.82 14.85 14.69
C ASP A 225 14.28 15.01 14.79
N ARG A 226 13.82 16.24 14.93
CA ARG A 226 12.37 16.53 15.05
C ARG A 226 11.57 16.02 13.87
N THR A 227 12.09 16.14 12.66
CA THR A 227 11.40 15.72 11.43
C THR A 227 11.25 14.23 11.39
N ILE A 228 12.32 13.47 11.65
CA ILE A 228 12.31 12.01 11.65
C ILE A 228 11.43 11.47 12.78
N VAL A 229 11.51 12.04 13.98
CA VAL A 229 10.66 11.62 15.11
C VAL A 229 9.17 11.84 14.77
N LEU A 230 8.79 13.02 14.27
CA LEU A 230 7.40 13.29 13.90
C LEU A 230 6.94 12.41 12.74
N SER A 231 7.82 12.13 11.77
CA SER A 231 7.55 11.21 10.67
C SER A 231 7.30 9.80 11.18
N ILE A 232 8.14 9.27 12.06
CA ILE A 232 7.95 7.93 12.66
C ILE A 232 6.65 7.87 13.46
N LEU A 233 6.35 8.89 14.27
CA LEU A 233 5.12 8.95 15.06
C LEU A 233 3.88 8.97 14.16
N TRP A 234 3.84 9.84 13.14
CA TRP A 234 2.74 9.90 12.17
C TRP A 234 2.57 8.56 11.45
N MET A 235 3.68 8.02 10.92
CA MET A 235 3.67 6.78 10.16
C MET A 235 3.29 5.56 11.01
N ALA A 236 3.73 5.50 12.26
CA ALA A 236 3.42 4.38 13.15
C ALA A 236 2.00 4.47 13.71
N LEU A 237 1.64 5.63 14.29
CA LEU A 237 0.38 5.73 15.04
C LEU A 237 -0.82 5.98 14.12
N VAL A 238 -0.71 6.92 13.19
CA VAL A 238 -1.82 7.28 12.31
C VAL A 238 -1.85 6.39 11.08
N ALA A 239 -0.76 6.37 10.31
CA ALA A 239 -0.72 5.66 9.02
C ALA A 239 -0.47 4.14 9.14
N THR A 240 -0.31 3.59 10.35
CA THR A 240 -0.24 2.15 10.57
C THR A 240 -1.27 1.71 11.60
N VAL A 241 -1.18 2.11 12.88
CA VAL A 241 -2.09 1.59 13.91
C VAL A 241 -3.55 1.89 13.57
N VAL A 242 -3.89 3.16 13.36
CA VAL A 242 -5.27 3.58 13.08
C VAL A 242 -5.74 2.99 11.75
N THR A 243 -4.94 3.12 10.69
CA THR A 243 -5.38 2.70 9.35
C THR A 243 -5.50 1.20 9.21
N PHE A 244 -4.62 0.38 9.80
CA PHE A 244 -4.71 -1.08 9.68
C PHE A 244 -5.86 -1.66 10.51
N LEU A 245 -6.17 -1.09 11.68
CA LEU A 245 -7.39 -1.44 12.42
C LEU A 245 -8.64 -1.08 11.60
N ALA A 246 -8.68 0.12 11.07
CA ALA A 246 -9.80 0.63 10.28
C ALA A 246 -9.97 -0.14 8.95
N GLN A 247 -8.89 -0.39 8.23
CA GLN A 247 -8.87 -1.18 6.99
C GLN A 247 -9.34 -2.61 7.25
N THR A 248 -8.77 -3.31 8.23
CA THR A 248 -9.14 -4.69 8.56
C THR A 248 -10.62 -4.77 8.90
N TRP A 249 -11.13 -3.82 9.71
CA TRP A 249 -12.54 -3.74 10.06
C TRP A 249 -13.43 -3.50 8.83
N ALA A 250 -13.04 -2.60 7.93
CA ALA A 250 -13.83 -2.27 6.75
C ALA A 250 -13.78 -3.40 5.71
N GLN A 251 -12.60 -3.96 5.40
CA GLN A 251 -12.47 -5.05 4.42
C GLN A 251 -13.14 -6.36 4.88
N ALA A 252 -13.28 -6.59 6.18
CA ALA A 252 -14.09 -7.70 6.70
C ALA A 252 -15.59 -7.60 6.33
N ARG A 253 -16.05 -6.44 5.81
CA ARG A 253 -17.44 -6.12 5.51
C ARG A 253 -17.74 -5.89 4.03
N MET A 254 -16.73 -6.01 3.17
CA MET A 254 -16.87 -5.75 1.75
C MET A 254 -15.99 -6.68 0.89
N PRO A 255 -16.38 -6.92 -0.38
CA PRO A 255 -15.54 -7.65 -1.33
C PRO A 255 -14.22 -6.92 -1.62
N ALA A 256 -13.19 -7.68 -2.01
CA ALA A 256 -11.87 -7.13 -2.37
C ALA A 256 -11.94 -6.08 -3.49
N THR A 257 -12.77 -6.29 -4.50
CA THR A 257 -12.99 -5.35 -5.60
C THR A 257 -13.54 -4.02 -5.10
N HIS A 258 -14.51 -4.04 -4.18
CA HIS A 258 -15.08 -2.80 -3.62
C HIS A 258 -14.06 -2.03 -2.77
N ALA A 259 -13.27 -2.73 -1.94
CA ALA A 259 -12.16 -2.12 -1.21
C ALA A 259 -11.14 -1.48 -2.17
N ALA A 260 -10.82 -2.16 -3.28
CA ALA A 260 -9.91 -1.65 -4.30
C ALA A 260 -10.38 -0.32 -4.91
N ILE A 261 -11.70 -0.13 -5.15
CA ILE A 261 -12.24 1.16 -5.61
C ILE A 261 -11.92 2.29 -4.62
N MET A 262 -12.11 2.04 -3.33
CA MET A 262 -11.83 3.06 -2.32
C MET A 262 -10.34 3.40 -2.32
N PHE A 263 -9.45 2.40 -2.45
CA PHE A 263 -8.02 2.62 -2.53
C PHE A 263 -7.57 3.34 -3.82
N ALA A 264 -8.38 3.31 -4.88
CA ALA A 264 -8.14 4.08 -6.09
C ALA A 264 -8.04 5.61 -5.87
N LEU A 265 -8.55 6.10 -4.76
CA LEU A 265 -8.45 7.53 -4.40
C LEU A 265 -7.08 7.91 -3.81
N GLU A 266 -6.25 6.94 -3.44
CA GLU A 266 -4.92 7.20 -2.83
C GLU A 266 -4.02 8.07 -3.74
N PRO A 267 -3.85 7.79 -5.04
CA PRO A 267 -3.07 8.64 -5.92
C PRO A 267 -3.61 10.07 -6.03
N VAL A 268 -4.93 10.25 -5.92
CA VAL A 268 -5.55 11.58 -5.98
C VAL A 268 -5.17 12.40 -4.73
N PHE A 269 -5.31 11.80 -3.55
CA PHE A 269 -4.89 12.45 -2.30
C PHE A 269 -3.37 12.70 -2.29
N THR A 270 -2.57 11.74 -2.77
CA THR A 270 -1.12 11.93 -2.87
C THR A 270 -0.75 13.09 -3.78
N ALA A 271 -1.34 13.18 -4.97
CA ALA A 271 -1.08 14.27 -5.91
C ALA A 271 -1.45 15.64 -5.31
N LEU A 272 -2.59 15.71 -4.61
CA LEU A 272 -3.01 16.92 -3.91
C LEU A 272 -1.99 17.31 -2.82
N PHE A 273 -1.58 16.38 -1.97
CA PHE A 273 -0.62 16.65 -0.91
C PHE A 273 0.79 16.95 -1.46
N ALA A 274 1.22 16.27 -2.53
CA ALA A 274 2.50 16.55 -3.17
C ALA A 274 2.54 17.97 -3.77
N ALA A 275 1.45 18.42 -4.37
CA ALA A 275 1.33 19.79 -4.86
C ALA A 275 1.37 20.82 -3.71
N LEU A 276 0.68 20.54 -2.59
CA LEU A 276 0.58 21.45 -1.46
C LEU A 276 1.88 21.51 -0.62
N PHE A 277 2.53 20.37 -0.38
CA PHE A 277 3.63 20.27 0.58
C PHE A 277 5.03 20.13 -0.05
N LEU A 278 5.12 19.57 -1.26
CA LEU A 278 6.38 19.37 -1.96
C LEU A 278 6.55 20.31 -3.17
N GLY A 279 5.53 21.10 -3.51
CA GLY A 279 5.53 21.93 -4.71
C GLY A 279 5.62 21.14 -6.02
N GLU A 280 5.29 19.84 -6.01
CA GLU A 280 5.26 19.02 -7.22
C GLU A 280 4.23 19.58 -8.21
N ARG A 281 4.67 19.84 -9.45
CA ARG A 281 3.79 20.29 -10.53
C ARG A 281 3.62 19.19 -11.55
N MET A 282 2.40 18.73 -11.68
CA MET A 282 2.04 17.78 -12.73
C MET A 282 1.90 18.51 -14.07
N SER A 283 2.60 18.02 -15.08
CA SER A 283 2.43 18.52 -16.47
C SER A 283 1.08 18.05 -17.04
N ARG A 284 0.67 18.62 -18.17
CA ARG A 284 -0.55 18.17 -18.89
C ARG A 284 -0.54 16.68 -19.18
N ARG A 285 0.62 16.13 -19.51
CA ARG A 285 0.82 14.71 -19.78
C ARG A 285 0.65 13.85 -18.52
N ASP A 286 1.19 14.31 -17.40
CA ASP A 286 1.03 13.60 -16.11
C ASP A 286 -0.44 13.53 -15.73
N TRP A 287 -1.19 14.63 -15.92
CA TRP A 287 -2.64 14.66 -15.74
C TRP A 287 -3.36 13.70 -16.70
N THR A 288 -2.95 13.64 -17.97
CA THR A 288 -3.56 12.73 -18.95
C THR A 288 -3.34 11.27 -18.51
N GLY A 289 -2.11 10.89 -18.15
CA GLY A 289 -1.80 9.55 -17.68
C GLY A 289 -2.54 9.21 -16.38
N ALA A 290 -2.58 10.15 -15.42
CA ALA A 290 -3.32 10.00 -14.18
C ALA A 290 -4.83 9.80 -14.41
N CYS A 291 -5.44 10.61 -15.26
CA CYS A 291 -6.85 10.46 -15.63
C CYS A 291 -7.13 9.12 -16.30
N LEU A 292 -6.24 8.63 -17.17
CA LEU A 292 -6.37 7.31 -17.78
C LEU A 292 -6.27 6.19 -16.72
N VAL A 293 -5.31 6.27 -15.77
CA VAL A 293 -5.22 5.31 -14.67
C VAL A 293 -6.51 5.29 -13.86
N LEU A 294 -6.99 6.46 -13.44
CA LEU A 294 -8.25 6.57 -12.69
C LEU A 294 -9.46 6.07 -13.51
N ALA A 295 -9.54 6.42 -14.81
CA ALA A 295 -10.58 5.91 -15.69
C ALA A 295 -10.55 4.39 -15.80
N GLY A 296 -9.36 3.79 -15.96
CA GLY A 296 -9.18 2.33 -15.97
C GLY A 296 -9.64 1.67 -14.69
N ILE A 297 -9.32 2.28 -13.55
CA ILE A 297 -9.80 1.84 -12.24
C ILE A 297 -11.33 1.88 -12.17
N LEU A 298 -11.95 3.00 -12.55
CA LEU A 298 -13.41 3.14 -12.54
C LEU A 298 -14.08 2.15 -13.50
N VAL A 299 -13.56 1.95 -14.72
CA VAL A 299 -14.09 0.98 -15.69
C VAL A 299 -14.01 -0.44 -15.15
N SER A 300 -12.89 -0.80 -14.48
CA SER A 300 -12.74 -2.11 -13.83
C SER A 300 -13.84 -2.40 -12.82
N GLU A 301 -14.46 -1.38 -12.25
CA GLU A 301 -15.33 -1.48 -11.08
C GLU A 301 -16.83 -1.26 -11.38
N VAL A 302 -17.18 -0.56 -12.46
CA VAL A 302 -18.60 -0.16 -12.74
C VAL A 302 -19.55 -1.35 -12.88
N ARG A 303 -19.09 -2.56 -13.19
CA ARG A 303 -19.92 -3.78 -13.37
C ARG A 303 -19.46 -5.03 -12.62
N GLY A 304 -18.45 -4.93 -11.76
CA GLY A 304 -18.03 -6.06 -10.89
C GLY A 304 -19.01 -6.35 -9.73
N ARG A 305 -20.25 -5.88 -9.83
CA ARG A 305 -21.29 -6.03 -8.79
C ARG A 305 -22.23 -7.22 -8.99
N ASP A 306 -22.01 -8.06 -10.03
CA ASP A 306 -22.83 -9.26 -10.25
C ASP A 306 -22.16 -10.54 -9.80
#